data_192815645b801d56c5007805feec31a0
#
_entry.id   192815645b801d56c5007805feec31a0
#
_cell.length_a   1.000
_cell.length_b   1.000
_cell.length_c   1.000
_cell.angle_alpha   90.00
_cell.angle_beta   90.00
_cell.angle_gamma   90.00
#
_symmetry.space_group_name_H-M   'P 1'
#
loop_
_entity.id
_entity.type
_entity.pdbx_description
1 polymer ?
#
loop_
_entity_poly.entity_id
_entity_poly.type
_entity_poly.pdbx_seq_one_letter_code
_entity_poly.pdbx_strand_id
1 'polypeptide(L)'
;MFKNSHKNFFPVPSFLSGPSFGLDISEESIKFTELISHKDGIMLGRYGERDVPAGVIESGKIKNLKKLEEILTSLKKEEKIKSVLVSLPEEQIYLFRIKLEKDGLENIRQSIEFSLEEHIPIPAQDVVFDYEILNEDAKSLNVQVAVIPSNIIEDYVLVFENSGIDVFLFELEAQAIVRAIIRREDPDTYMVVDFGKKRTGISIVSNGILMFTSTVDMGGVILTNVIEKSFKINFEEAEKMKQKYGLSRDSENREIFSVLLNGVSVLRDEILKHFLFWHTNKEEGGKEHPPIKKIILCGGDSNLIGLTEYLSVSMKTKVEVANVWVNISDVEKEIPQMSKEQSLSYATAIGLALGNFEK
;
A
#
# COMPACT_ATOMS: atom_id res chain seq x y z
N MET A 1 30.08 7.71 16.42
CA MET A 1 29.45 8.46 17.53
C MET A 1 29.53 9.95 17.21
N PHE A 2 28.59 10.46 16.43
CA PHE A 2 28.34 11.90 16.30
C PHE A 2 26.83 12.10 16.24
N LYS A 3 26.24 12.40 17.39
CA LYS A 3 24.88 12.93 17.50
C LYS A 3 24.93 14.37 17.01
N ASN A 4 24.54 14.64 15.77
CA ASN A 4 24.20 15.98 15.34
C ASN A 4 22.73 16.28 15.68
N SER A 5 22.53 16.73 16.90
CA SER A 5 21.31 17.42 17.33
C SER A 5 21.40 18.86 16.81
N HIS A 6 21.15 19.06 15.54
CA HIS A 6 20.83 20.39 15.04
C HIS A 6 19.31 20.58 15.15
N LYS A 7 18.85 21.11 16.28
CA LYS A 7 17.55 21.74 16.36
C LYS A 7 17.56 22.88 15.33
N ASN A 8 16.81 22.71 14.24
CA ASN A 8 16.60 23.78 13.28
C ASN A 8 15.93 24.95 14.00
N PHE A 9 16.70 26.02 14.26
CA PHE A 9 16.23 27.23 14.93
C PHE A 9 15.21 28.02 14.08
N PHE A 10 15.09 27.71 12.80
CA PHE A 10 14.13 28.32 11.88
C PHE A 10 13.29 27.23 11.21
N PRO A 11 11.96 27.36 11.18
CA PRO A 11 11.12 26.48 10.41
C PRO A 11 11.54 26.59 8.93
N VAL A 12 11.57 25.43 8.23
CA VAL A 12 11.81 25.40 6.79
C VAL A 12 10.77 26.29 6.12
N PRO A 13 11.15 27.27 5.30
CA PRO A 13 10.18 28.09 4.58
C PRO A 13 9.21 27.22 3.78
N SER A 14 7.93 27.57 3.77
CA SER A 14 6.87 26.76 3.13
C SER A 14 7.10 26.47 1.65
N PHE A 15 7.88 27.28 0.95
CA PHE A 15 8.27 27.06 -0.45
C PHE A 15 9.39 26.02 -0.64
N LEU A 16 10.06 25.60 0.45
CA LEU A 16 11.05 24.52 0.48
C LEU A 16 10.47 23.23 1.10
N SER A 17 9.26 23.28 1.65
CA SER A 17 8.57 22.08 2.07
C SER A 17 7.94 21.41 0.85
N GLY A 18 8.14 20.10 0.71
CA GLY A 18 7.52 19.30 -0.33
C GLY A 18 5.99 19.29 -0.22
N PRO A 19 5.30 18.60 -1.13
CA PRO A 19 3.85 18.46 -1.10
C PRO A 19 3.38 17.77 0.18
N SER A 20 2.29 18.25 0.76
CA SER A 20 1.68 17.65 1.95
C SER A 20 0.60 16.63 1.61
N PHE A 21 0.29 16.42 0.32
CA PHE A 21 -0.74 15.51 -0.13
C PHE A 21 -0.20 14.19 -0.60
N GLY A 22 -0.77 13.10 -0.07
CA GLY A 22 -0.69 11.77 -0.66
C GLY A 22 -1.94 11.49 -1.48
N LEU A 23 -1.78 10.97 -2.69
CA LEU A 23 -2.84 10.65 -3.63
C LEU A 23 -2.76 9.18 -4.01
N ASP A 24 -3.73 8.41 -3.56
CA ASP A 24 -3.88 7.00 -3.85
C ASP A 24 -4.88 6.81 -5.00
N ILE A 25 -4.47 6.17 -6.09
CA ILE A 25 -5.28 5.95 -7.29
C ILE A 25 -5.55 4.46 -7.46
N SER A 26 -6.81 4.08 -7.33
CA SER A 26 -7.27 2.71 -7.55
C SER A 26 -8.28 2.63 -8.70
N GLU A 27 -8.71 1.41 -9.04
CA GLU A 27 -9.74 1.18 -10.06
C GLU A 27 -11.12 1.73 -9.69
N GLU A 28 -11.37 1.99 -8.40
CA GLU A 28 -12.67 2.37 -7.87
C GLU A 28 -12.72 3.82 -7.42
N SER A 29 -11.59 4.34 -6.95
CA SER A 29 -11.55 5.68 -6.38
C SER A 29 -10.15 6.28 -6.37
N ILE A 30 -10.11 7.61 -6.29
CA ILE A 30 -8.93 8.39 -5.96
C ILE A 30 -9.12 8.91 -4.55
N LYS A 31 -8.24 8.51 -3.63
CA LYS A 31 -8.22 9.02 -2.24
C LYS A 31 -7.07 10.00 -2.07
N PHE A 32 -7.32 11.06 -1.36
CA PHE A 32 -6.28 12.02 -1.02
C PHE A 32 -6.26 12.32 0.48
N THR A 33 -5.07 12.56 0.99
CA THR A 33 -4.85 12.95 2.39
C THR A 33 -3.79 14.03 2.46
N GLU A 34 -4.08 15.10 3.18
CA GLU A 34 -3.14 16.15 3.53
C GLU A 34 -2.64 15.93 4.95
N LEU A 35 -1.34 16.01 5.14
CA LEU A 35 -0.74 16.08 6.47
C LEU A 35 -0.09 17.43 6.68
N ILE A 36 -0.27 18.00 7.87
CA ILE A 36 0.15 19.35 8.22
C ILE A 36 1.12 19.29 9.40
N SER A 37 2.24 20.00 9.29
CA SER A 37 3.13 20.22 10.44
C SER A 37 2.45 21.09 11.47
N HIS A 38 2.44 20.63 12.71
CA HIS A 38 1.99 21.37 13.87
C HIS A 38 3.08 21.41 14.95
N LYS A 39 2.91 22.26 15.97
CA LYS A 39 3.89 22.41 17.07
C LYS A 39 4.14 21.10 17.81
N ASP A 40 3.13 20.27 17.92
CA ASP A 40 3.13 19.01 18.65
C ASP A 40 3.35 17.78 17.75
N GLY A 41 3.62 17.99 16.45
CA GLY A 41 3.91 16.90 15.50
C GLY A 41 3.20 17.06 14.14
N ILE A 42 2.76 15.96 13.57
CA ILE A 42 2.06 15.91 12.29
C ILE A 42 0.57 15.69 12.56
N MET A 43 -0.29 16.41 11.86
CA MET A 43 -1.75 16.34 11.98
C MET A 43 -2.41 16.00 10.66
N LEU A 44 -3.59 15.38 10.74
CA LEU A 44 -4.47 15.21 9.58
C LEU A 44 -5.06 16.57 9.17
N GLY A 45 -4.82 16.96 7.91
CA GLY A 45 -5.47 18.08 7.26
C GLY A 45 -6.71 17.65 6.48
N ARG A 46 -6.81 18.09 5.23
CA ARG A 46 -7.90 17.71 4.33
C ARG A 46 -7.76 16.27 3.86
N TYR A 47 -8.86 15.60 3.67
CA TYR A 47 -8.91 14.27 3.07
C TYR A 47 -10.23 14.08 2.32
N GLY A 48 -10.26 13.16 1.41
CA GLY A 48 -11.48 12.86 0.66
C GLY A 48 -11.26 11.81 -0.41
N GLU A 49 -12.34 11.51 -1.10
CA GLU A 49 -12.39 10.48 -2.12
C GLU A 49 -13.18 10.98 -3.34
N ARG A 50 -12.77 10.50 -4.52
CA ARG A 50 -13.49 10.69 -5.79
C ARG A 50 -13.65 9.34 -6.46
N ASP A 51 -14.85 9.04 -6.91
CA ASP A 51 -15.12 7.80 -7.64
C ASP A 51 -14.40 7.78 -8.99
N VAL A 52 -13.84 6.63 -9.33
CA VAL A 52 -13.32 6.31 -10.66
C VAL A 52 -14.34 5.41 -11.36
N PRO A 53 -14.96 5.87 -12.47
CA PRO A 53 -15.92 5.05 -13.19
C PRO A 53 -15.28 3.76 -13.73
N ALA A 54 -16.06 2.69 -13.78
CA ALA A 54 -15.61 1.42 -14.35
C ALA A 54 -15.08 1.59 -15.77
N GLY A 55 -13.97 0.92 -16.10
CA GLY A 55 -13.32 1.01 -17.40
C GLY A 55 -12.37 2.20 -17.57
N VAL A 56 -12.18 3.04 -16.55
CA VAL A 56 -11.16 4.11 -16.58
C VAL A 56 -9.79 3.56 -16.23
N ILE A 57 -9.71 2.72 -15.21
CA ILE A 57 -8.50 2.00 -14.80
C ILE A 57 -8.86 0.51 -14.67
N GLU A 58 -8.05 -0.37 -15.23
CA GLU A 58 -8.21 -1.82 -15.15
C GLU A 58 -6.85 -2.47 -14.96
N SER A 59 -6.71 -3.29 -13.92
CA SER A 59 -5.44 -3.94 -13.58
C SER A 59 -4.27 -2.96 -13.52
N GLY A 60 -4.48 -1.81 -12.88
CA GLY A 60 -3.49 -0.74 -12.76
C GLY A 60 -3.17 0.03 -14.04
N LYS A 61 -3.79 -0.33 -15.16
CA LYS A 61 -3.59 0.33 -16.47
C LYS A 61 -4.67 1.36 -16.73
N ILE A 62 -4.27 2.56 -17.06
CA ILE A 62 -5.21 3.62 -17.45
C ILE A 62 -5.77 3.28 -18.84
N LYS A 63 -7.07 2.97 -18.91
CA LYS A 63 -7.79 2.65 -20.15
C LYS A 63 -8.43 3.89 -20.78
N ASN A 64 -8.72 4.90 -19.97
CA ASN A 64 -9.32 6.14 -20.43
C ASN A 64 -8.60 7.34 -19.80
N LEU A 65 -7.49 7.74 -20.43
CA LEU A 65 -6.65 8.87 -20.02
C LEU A 65 -7.47 10.14 -19.83
N LYS A 66 -8.31 10.47 -20.82
CA LYS A 66 -9.12 11.69 -20.80
C LYS A 66 -10.07 11.75 -19.61
N LYS A 67 -10.70 10.61 -19.27
CA LYS A 67 -11.63 10.57 -18.15
C LYS A 67 -10.90 10.72 -16.81
N LEU A 68 -9.73 10.11 -16.65
CA LEU A 68 -8.92 10.27 -15.45
C LEU A 68 -8.38 11.70 -15.32
N GLU A 69 -7.96 12.32 -16.44
CA GLU A 69 -7.55 13.73 -16.49
C GLU A 69 -8.68 14.67 -16.04
N GLU A 70 -9.93 14.45 -16.51
CA GLU A 70 -11.09 15.22 -16.06
C GLU A 70 -11.30 15.14 -14.54
N ILE A 71 -11.19 13.93 -13.97
CA ILE A 71 -11.34 13.71 -12.52
C ILE A 71 -10.23 14.44 -11.74
N LEU A 72 -8.97 14.29 -12.16
CA LEU A 72 -7.83 14.93 -11.51
C LEU A 72 -7.90 16.47 -11.63
N THR A 73 -8.31 16.99 -12.78
CA THR A 73 -8.50 18.43 -12.98
C THR A 73 -9.59 19.01 -12.07
N SER A 74 -10.71 18.27 -11.91
CA SER A 74 -11.77 18.65 -10.96
C SER A 74 -11.26 18.63 -9.53
N LEU A 75 -10.58 17.55 -9.14
CA LEU A 75 -9.96 17.38 -7.81
C LEU A 75 -9.00 18.53 -7.50
N LYS A 76 -8.09 18.85 -8.45
CA LYS A 76 -7.18 20.00 -8.32
C LYS A 76 -7.90 21.29 -8.01
N LYS A 77 -8.95 21.58 -8.78
CA LYS A 77 -9.71 22.84 -8.68
C LYS A 77 -10.48 22.95 -7.37
N GLU A 78 -11.15 21.86 -6.97
CA GLU A 78 -12.00 21.81 -5.79
C GLU A 78 -11.16 21.85 -4.49
N GLU A 79 -10.13 21.02 -4.43
CA GLU A 79 -9.30 20.85 -3.24
C GLU A 79 -8.04 21.74 -3.25
N LYS A 80 -7.83 22.50 -4.34
CA LYS A 80 -6.65 23.39 -4.51
C LYS A 80 -5.32 22.65 -4.34
N ILE A 81 -5.27 21.39 -4.78
CA ILE A 81 -4.06 20.56 -4.77
C ILE A 81 -3.11 21.06 -5.86
N LYS A 82 -1.86 21.33 -5.51
CA LYS A 82 -0.84 21.77 -6.47
C LYS A 82 0.15 20.66 -6.77
N SER A 83 0.59 19.97 -5.74
CA SER A 83 1.59 18.92 -5.84
C SER A 83 1.26 17.76 -4.90
N VAL A 84 1.67 16.56 -5.29
CA VAL A 84 1.30 15.30 -4.62
C VAL A 84 2.46 14.30 -4.61
N LEU A 85 2.39 13.35 -3.66
CA LEU A 85 3.02 12.03 -3.79
C LEU A 85 1.93 11.05 -4.23
N VAL A 86 2.23 10.16 -5.17
CA VAL A 86 1.24 9.30 -5.84
C VAL A 86 1.63 7.83 -5.73
N SER A 87 0.66 6.96 -5.45
CA SER A 87 0.86 5.52 -5.53
C SER A 87 0.91 5.04 -6.98
N LEU A 88 1.80 4.09 -7.25
CA LEU A 88 1.80 3.30 -8.48
C LEU A 88 1.11 1.95 -8.22
N PRO A 89 0.39 1.43 -9.23
CA PRO A 89 -0.34 0.18 -9.09
C PRO A 89 0.60 -1.00 -8.85
N GLU A 90 0.48 -1.64 -7.70
CA GLU A 90 1.34 -2.73 -7.23
C GLU A 90 1.39 -3.90 -8.24
N GLU A 91 0.28 -4.21 -8.90
CA GLU A 91 0.17 -5.29 -9.88
C GLU A 91 0.98 -5.09 -11.17
N GLN A 92 1.50 -3.89 -11.39
CA GLN A 92 2.35 -3.56 -12.53
C GLN A 92 3.82 -3.47 -12.17
N ILE A 93 4.18 -3.71 -10.90
CA ILE A 93 5.53 -3.52 -10.40
C ILE A 93 6.20 -4.86 -10.11
N TYR A 94 7.44 -4.98 -10.54
CA TYR A 94 8.33 -6.07 -10.16
C TYR A 94 9.28 -5.56 -9.09
N LEU A 95 9.23 -6.18 -7.92
CA LEU A 95 10.10 -5.88 -6.80
C LEU A 95 11.00 -7.09 -6.53
N PHE A 96 12.31 -6.91 -6.60
CA PHE A 96 13.27 -7.96 -6.34
C PHE A 96 14.56 -7.41 -5.70
N ARG A 97 15.43 -8.30 -5.29
CA ARG A 97 16.72 -7.95 -4.71
C ARG A 97 17.84 -8.59 -5.47
N ILE A 98 18.94 -7.87 -5.54
CA ILE A 98 20.18 -8.37 -6.12
C ILE A 98 21.34 -8.05 -5.19
N LYS A 99 22.33 -8.91 -5.25
CA LYS A 99 23.61 -8.69 -4.60
C LYS A 99 24.65 -8.31 -5.64
N LEU A 100 25.21 -7.12 -5.52
CA LEU A 100 26.25 -6.61 -6.41
C LEU A 100 27.62 -6.71 -5.72
N GLU A 101 28.58 -7.37 -6.34
CA GLU A 101 29.94 -7.40 -5.87
C GLU A 101 30.60 -6.03 -6.11
N LYS A 102 31.33 -5.51 -5.10
CA LYS A 102 31.99 -4.20 -5.19
C LYS A 102 33.24 -4.21 -6.05
N ASP A 103 33.84 -5.39 -6.20
CA ASP A 103 35.04 -5.54 -7.03
C ASP A 103 34.67 -5.40 -8.52
N GLY A 104 35.22 -4.38 -9.18
CA GLY A 104 34.87 -4.05 -10.56
C GLY A 104 33.54 -3.31 -10.77
N LEU A 105 32.86 -2.90 -9.70
CA LEU A 105 31.60 -2.15 -9.77
C LEU A 105 31.87 -0.68 -10.11
N GLU A 106 31.76 -0.32 -11.39
CA GLU A 106 31.94 1.05 -11.84
C GLU A 106 30.66 1.89 -11.69
N ASN A 107 29.50 1.28 -11.95
CA ASN A 107 28.20 1.95 -11.93
C ASN A 107 27.08 0.99 -11.49
N ILE A 108 26.47 1.27 -10.33
CA ILE A 108 25.39 0.46 -9.75
C ILE A 108 24.21 0.37 -10.73
N ARG A 109 23.76 1.50 -11.30
CA ARG A 109 22.61 1.55 -12.19
C ARG A 109 22.82 0.68 -13.44
N GLN A 110 24.01 0.74 -14.04
CA GLN A 110 24.33 -0.07 -15.22
C GLN A 110 24.39 -1.57 -14.88
N SER A 111 24.94 -1.93 -13.72
CA SER A 111 24.97 -3.33 -13.28
C SER A 111 23.57 -3.89 -13.03
N ILE A 112 22.65 -3.07 -12.47
CA ILE A 112 21.25 -3.44 -12.34
C ILE A 112 20.62 -3.63 -13.71
N GLU A 113 20.81 -2.68 -14.64
CA GLU A 113 20.23 -2.72 -15.97
C GLU A 113 20.60 -4.02 -16.73
N PHE A 114 21.85 -4.47 -16.62
CA PHE A 114 22.28 -5.74 -17.21
C PHE A 114 21.64 -6.98 -16.58
N SER A 115 21.20 -6.90 -15.33
CA SER A 115 20.57 -8.02 -14.62
C SER A 115 19.05 -8.06 -14.75
N LEU A 116 18.40 -7.00 -15.27
CA LEU A 116 16.94 -6.90 -15.29
C LEU A 116 16.25 -8.10 -15.95
N GLU A 117 16.74 -8.54 -17.10
CA GLU A 117 16.12 -9.63 -17.87
C GLU A 117 16.22 -11.00 -17.20
N GLU A 118 17.07 -11.14 -16.17
CA GLU A 118 17.12 -12.33 -15.32
C GLU A 118 15.98 -12.37 -14.29
N HIS A 119 15.40 -11.20 -13.96
CA HIS A 119 14.42 -11.03 -12.88
C HIS A 119 13.01 -10.70 -13.37
N ILE A 120 12.88 -10.13 -14.58
CA ILE A 120 11.60 -9.70 -15.12
C ILE A 120 11.36 -10.25 -16.53
N PRO A 121 10.10 -10.55 -16.91
CA PRO A 121 9.76 -11.09 -18.23
C PRO A 121 9.57 -10.00 -19.30
N ILE A 122 10.20 -8.84 -19.16
CA ILE A 122 10.06 -7.67 -20.03
C ILE A 122 11.48 -7.21 -20.42
N PRO A 123 11.73 -6.85 -21.68
CA PRO A 123 13.02 -6.32 -22.10
C PRO A 123 13.42 -5.08 -21.32
N ALA A 124 14.71 -4.95 -20.99
CA ALA A 124 15.22 -3.83 -20.18
C ALA A 124 14.92 -2.44 -20.80
N GLN A 125 14.84 -2.34 -22.12
CA GLN A 125 14.51 -1.11 -22.83
C GLN A 125 13.05 -0.64 -22.68
N ASP A 126 12.14 -1.55 -22.28
CA ASP A 126 10.69 -1.30 -22.19
C ASP A 126 10.24 -1.04 -20.74
N VAL A 127 11.19 -0.84 -19.83
CA VAL A 127 10.92 -0.61 -18.42
C VAL A 127 11.64 0.62 -17.87
N VAL A 128 11.07 1.17 -16.81
CA VAL A 128 11.73 2.15 -15.93
C VAL A 128 11.99 1.48 -14.59
N PHE A 129 13.14 1.71 -14.00
CA PHE A 129 13.46 1.17 -12.68
C PHE A 129 14.10 2.21 -11.78
N ASP A 130 13.92 1.99 -10.49
CA ASP A 130 14.63 2.69 -9.43
C ASP A 130 15.15 1.68 -8.41
N TYR A 131 16.10 2.08 -7.56
CA TYR A 131 16.72 1.16 -6.62
C TYR A 131 17.11 1.82 -5.31
N GLU A 132 17.12 1.02 -4.26
CA GLU A 132 17.58 1.41 -2.92
C GLU A 132 18.67 0.45 -2.42
N ILE A 133 19.75 1.00 -1.85
CA ILE A 133 20.78 0.18 -1.21
C ILE A 133 20.32 -0.11 0.21
N LEU A 134 19.92 -1.36 0.45
CA LEU A 134 19.42 -1.78 1.76
C LEU A 134 20.52 -1.92 2.81
N ASN A 135 21.64 -2.52 2.41
CA ASN A 135 22.83 -2.63 3.25
C ASN A 135 24.05 -2.91 2.38
N GLU A 136 25.23 -2.70 2.97
CA GLU A 136 26.51 -2.98 2.34
C GLU A 136 27.45 -3.67 3.31
N ASP A 137 28.27 -4.54 2.79
CA ASP A 137 29.44 -5.12 3.49
C ASP A 137 30.75 -4.75 2.78
N ALA A 138 31.87 -5.32 3.22
CA ALA A 138 33.18 -5.01 2.65
C ALA A 138 33.32 -5.40 1.17
N LYS A 139 32.52 -6.34 0.68
CA LYS A 139 32.63 -6.93 -0.66
C LYS A 139 31.42 -6.71 -1.55
N SER A 140 30.25 -6.46 -0.96
CA SER A 140 28.99 -6.43 -1.72
C SER A 140 28.00 -5.37 -1.25
N LEU A 141 27.07 -5.04 -2.15
CA LEU A 141 25.88 -4.21 -1.90
C LEU A 141 24.64 -5.09 -2.06
N ASN A 142 23.73 -5.04 -1.10
CA ASN A 142 22.40 -5.60 -1.28
C ASN A 142 21.46 -4.48 -1.72
N VAL A 143 20.92 -4.63 -2.91
CA VAL A 143 20.11 -3.60 -3.56
C VAL A 143 18.71 -4.13 -3.80
N GLN A 144 17.69 -3.35 -3.41
CA GLN A 144 16.31 -3.59 -3.80
C GLN A 144 16.02 -2.80 -5.07
N VAL A 145 15.38 -3.44 -6.04
CA VAL A 145 15.05 -2.85 -7.33
C VAL A 145 13.55 -2.93 -7.53
N ALA A 146 12.95 -1.79 -7.87
CA ALA A 146 11.56 -1.68 -8.30
C ALA A 146 11.51 -1.36 -9.79
N VAL A 147 10.74 -2.13 -10.55
CA VAL A 147 10.66 -2.01 -12.00
C VAL A 147 9.21 -1.91 -12.43
N ILE A 148 8.91 -0.98 -13.34
CA ILE A 148 7.59 -0.78 -13.92
C ILE A 148 7.70 -0.69 -15.46
N PRO A 149 6.75 -1.24 -16.24
CA PRO A 149 6.73 -1.04 -17.69
C PRO A 149 6.64 0.45 -18.05
N SER A 150 7.46 0.89 -19.02
CA SER A 150 7.57 2.31 -19.41
C SER A 150 6.21 2.90 -19.81
N ASN A 151 5.42 2.16 -20.58
CA ASN A 151 4.09 2.61 -21.01
C ASN A 151 3.11 2.87 -19.85
N ILE A 152 3.26 2.17 -18.72
CA ILE A 152 2.42 2.38 -17.54
C ILE A 152 2.78 3.72 -16.89
N ILE A 153 4.06 3.92 -16.57
CA ILE A 153 4.48 5.17 -15.90
C ILE A 153 4.28 6.38 -16.79
N GLU A 154 4.47 6.26 -18.11
CA GLU A 154 4.24 7.33 -19.07
C GLU A 154 2.77 7.79 -19.08
N ASP A 155 1.81 6.85 -19.04
CA ASP A 155 0.38 7.17 -18.96
C ASP A 155 0.05 7.94 -17.68
N TYR A 156 0.60 7.53 -16.53
CA TYR A 156 0.43 8.26 -15.27
C TYR A 156 1.04 9.65 -15.33
N VAL A 157 2.27 9.79 -15.81
CA VAL A 157 2.93 11.10 -15.97
C VAL A 157 2.10 12.02 -16.87
N LEU A 158 1.65 11.52 -18.02
CA LEU A 158 0.87 12.29 -18.99
C LEU A 158 -0.45 12.83 -18.40
N VAL A 159 -1.18 11.99 -17.65
CA VAL A 159 -2.45 12.40 -17.03
C VAL A 159 -2.23 13.48 -15.98
N PHE A 160 -1.16 13.38 -15.19
CA PHE A 160 -0.82 14.40 -14.19
C PHE A 160 -0.36 15.71 -14.84
N GLU A 161 0.48 15.66 -15.86
CA GLU A 161 0.91 16.83 -16.62
C GLU A 161 -0.29 17.57 -17.22
N ASN A 162 -1.22 16.85 -17.87
CA ASN A 162 -2.43 17.43 -18.47
C ASN A 162 -3.38 18.00 -17.41
N SER A 163 -3.50 17.39 -16.25
CA SER A 163 -4.29 17.92 -15.13
C SER A 163 -3.64 19.13 -14.45
N GLY A 164 -2.33 19.32 -14.71
CA GLY A 164 -1.50 20.37 -14.12
C GLY A 164 -1.26 20.19 -12.62
N ILE A 165 -1.34 18.96 -12.09
CA ILE A 165 -0.91 18.60 -10.73
C ILE A 165 0.55 18.15 -10.83
N ASP A 166 1.43 18.79 -10.06
CA ASP A 166 2.83 18.42 -10.01
C ASP A 166 3.01 17.13 -9.19
N VAL A 167 3.58 16.09 -9.77
CA VAL A 167 3.95 14.89 -9.03
C VAL A 167 5.37 15.01 -8.51
N PHE A 168 5.53 14.99 -7.21
CA PHE A 168 6.83 15.05 -6.56
C PHE A 168 7.52 13.69 -6.54
N LEU A 169 6.74 12.62 -6.30
CA LEU A 169 7.23 11.26 -6.22
C LEU A 169 6.12 10.28 -6.60
N PHE A 170 6.48 9.27 -7.38
CA PHE A 170 5.69 8.05 -7.53
C PHE A 170 6.27 6.96 -6.62
N GLU A 171 5.43 6.26 -5.89
CA GLU A 171 5.85 5.27 -4.90
C GLU A 171 4.98 4.02 -4.94
N LEU A 172 5.50 2.88 -4.47
CA LEU A 172 4.73 1.64 -4.33
C LEU A 172 3.66 1.80 -3.23
N GLU A 173 2.45 1.29 -3.50
CA GLU A 173 1.37 1.26 -2.51
C GLU A 173 1.80 0.59 -1.22
N ALA A 174 2.42 -0.59 -1.31
CA ALA A 174 2.89 -1.34 -0.15
C ALA A 174 3.91 -0.57 0.68
N GLN A 175 4.81 0.21 0.06
CA GLN A 175 5.81 1.02 0.77
C GLN A 175 5.15 2.17 1.53
N ALA A 176 4.17 2.83 0.90
CA ALA A 176 3.38 3.87 1.55
C ALA A 176 2.56 3.29 2.73
N ILE A 177 1.89 2.14 2.55
CA ILE A 177 1.15 1.46 3.61
C ILE A 177 2.07 1.14 4.78
N VAL A 178 3.24 0.55 4.53
CA VAL A 178 4.24 0.23 5.58
C VAL A 178 4.59 1.47 6.39
N ARG A 179 4.86 2.59 5.73
CA ARG A 179 5.16 3.88 6.39
C ARG A 179 4.01 4.37 7.27
N ALA A 180 2.76 4.10 6.90
CA ALA A 180 1.61 4.49 7.70
C ALA A 180 1.43 3.61 8.95
N ILE A 181 1.61 2.27 8.83
CA ILE A 181 1.13 1.31 9.83
C ILE A 181 2.22 0.63 10.65
N ILE A 182 3.48 0.69 10.22
CA ILE A 182 4.62 0.14 10.96
C ILE A 182 5.33 1.30 11.65
N ARG A 183 5.59 1.13 12.96
CA ARG A 183 6.32 2.15 13.71
C ARG A 183 7.73 2.29 13.16
N ARG A 184 8.21 3.51 13.06
CA ARG A 184 9.60 3.79 12.65
C ARG A 184 10.57 3.04 13.56
N GLU A 185 11.64 2.51 12.96
CA GLU A 185 12.68 1.73 13.66
C GLU A 185 12.18 0.43 14.33
N ASP A 186 11.00 -0.08 13.94
CA ASP A 186 10.50 -1.36 14.42
C ASP A 186 11.30 -2.49 13.75
N PRO A 187 12.03 -3.34 14.53
CA PRO A 187 12.91 -4.37 13.98
C PRO A 187 12.18 -5.66 13.59
N ASP A 188 10.91 -5.78 13.95
CA ASP A 188 10.15 -7.01 13.78
C ASP A 188 9.73 -7.25 12.32
N THR A 189 9.35 -8.50 12.05
CA THR A 189 8.82 -8.91 10.74
C THR A 189 7.30 -9.06 10.81
N TYR A 190 6.62 -8.46 9.85
CA TYR A 190 5.17 -8.45 9.75
C TYR A 190 4.72 -8.88 8.36
N MET A 191 3.58 -9.55 8.29
CA MET A 191 2.82 -9.66 7.04
C MET A 191 1.72 -8.60 7.07
N VAL A 192 1.64 -7.79 6.04
CA VAL A 192 0.61 -6.78 5.84
C VAL A 192 -0.34 -7.27 4.76
N VAL A 193 -1.63 -7.19 5.02
CA VAL A 193 -2.69 -7.57 4.10
C VAL A 193 -3.59 -6.35 3.90
N ASP A 194 -3.50 -5.75 2.73
CA ASP A 194 -4.38 -4.67 2.30
C ASP A 194 -5.61 -5.26 1.61
N PHE A 195 -6.66 -5.50 2.39
CA PHE A 195 -7.89 -6.07 1.89
C PHE A 195 -8.80 -4.97 1.33
N GLY A 196 -8.62 -4.70 0.05
CA GLY A 196 -9.34 -3.69 -0.70
C GLY A 196 -10.65 -4.22 -1.30
N LYS A 197 -11.34 -3.33 -2.02
CA LYS A 197 -12.65 -3.62 -2.64
C LYS A 197 -12.55 -4.64 -3.78
N LYS A 198 -11.59 -4.51 -4.68
CA LYS A 198 -11.38 -5.42 -5.83
C LYS A 198 -10.25 -6.40 -5.64
N ARG A 199 -9.22 -6.03 -4.90
CA ARG A 199 -7.96 -6.75 -4.77
C ARG A 199 -7.48 -6.79 -3.35
N THR A 200 -6.56 -7.70 -3.11
CA THR A 200 -5.82 -7.80 -1.85
C THR A 200 -4.34 -7.70 -2.13
N GLY A 201 -3.69 -6.70 -1.56
CA GLY A 201 -2.23 -6.62 -1.49
C GLY A 201 -1.72 -7.45 -0.32
N ILE A 202 -0.69 -8.25 -0.55
CA ILE A 202 0.00 -9.03 0.50
C ILE A 202 1.47 -8.65 0.47
N SER A 203 1.96 -8.09 1.55
CA SER A 203 3.36 -7.70 1.66
C SER A 203 4.00 -8.21 2.94
N ILE A 204 5.32 -8.41 2.90
CA ILE A 204 6.11 -8.80 4.07
C ILE A 204 7.16 -7.72 4.29
N VAL A 205 7.22 -7.25 5.52
CA VAL A 205 8.08 -6.16 5.98
C VAL A 205 8.98 -6.68 7.09
N SER A 206 10.26 -6.36 7.05
CA SER A 206 11.22 -6.70 8.09
C SER A 206 12.15 -5.53 8.35
N ASN A 207 12.36 -5.14 9.60
CA ASN A 207 13.12 -3.93 9.96
C ASN A 207 12.61 -2.65 9.25
N GLY A 208 11.31 -2.54 9.02
CA GLY A 208 10.73 -1.43 8.27
C GLY A 208 10.94 -1.46 6.75
N ILE A 209 11.66 -2.47 6.23
CA ILE A 209 11.95 -2.62 4.81
C ILE A 209 10.93 -3.56 4.17
N LEU A 210 10.36 -3.16 3.05
CA LEU A 210 9.46 -4.00 2.24
C LEU A 210 10.27 -5.14 1.62
N MET A 211 10.01 -6.37 2.08
CA MET A 211 10.77 -7.57 1.68
C MET A 211 10.15 -8.30 0.50
N PHE A 212 8.84 -8.24 0.39
CA PHE A 212 8.05 -8.96 -0.60
C PHE A 212 6.72 -8.25 -0.78
N THR A 213 6.18 -8.28 -1.99
CA THR A 213 4.83 -7.85 -2.29
C THR A 213 4.19 -8.73 -3.37
N SER A 214 2.89 -8.88 -3.30
CA SER A 214 2.06 -9.62 -4.25
C SER A 214 0.63 -9.11 -4.21
N THR A 215 -0.02 -9.06 -5.35
CA THR A 215 -1.43 -8.71 -5.46
C THR A 215 -2.25 -9.92 -5.87
N VAL A 216 -3.40 -10.09 -5.22
CA VAL A 216 -4.35 -11.18 -5.47
C VAL A 216 -5.67 -10.59 -5.96
N ASP A 217 -6.24 -11.14 -7.04
CA ASP A 217 -7.54 -10.74 -7.58
C ASP A 217 -8.69 -11.23 -6.69
N MET A 218 -8.64 -10.87 -5.42
CA MET A 218 -9.63 -11.17 -4.39
C MET A 218 -9.87 -9.91 -3.56
N GLY A 219 -11.09 -9.40 -3.55
CA GLY A 219 -11.49 -8.23 -2.78
C GLY A 219 -12.90 -8.36 -2.22
N GLY A 220 -13.35 -7.35 -1.48
CA GLY A 220 -14.66 -7.33 -0.83
C GLY A 220 -15.84 -7.48 -1.77
N VAL A 221 -15.71 -7.04 -3.03
CA VAL A 221 -16.73 -7.22 -4.07
C VAL A 221 -17.06 -8.70 -4.31
N ILE A 222 -16.09 -9.60 -4.25
CA ILE A 222 -16.32 -11.03 -4.41
C ILE A 222 -17.23 -11.54 -3.29
N LEU A 223 -17.01 -11.09 -2.05
CA LEU A 223 -17.88 -11.45 -0.90
C LEU A 223 -19.29 -10.90 -1.08
N THR A 224 -19.40 -9.65 -1.55
CA THR A 224 -20.71 -9.03 -1.84
C THR A 224 -21.47 -9.78 -2.93
N ASN A 225 -20.81 -10.15 -4.03
CA ASN A 225 -21.40 -10.91 -5.14
C ASN A 225 -21.87 -12.33 -4.70
N VAL A 226 -21.16 -12.96 -3.76
CA VAL A 226 -21.58 -14.26 -3.22
C VAL A 226 -22.88 -14.12 -2.40
N ILE A 227 -23.02 -13.05 -1.61
CA ILE A 227 -24.25 -12.73 -0.88
C ILE A 227 -25.39 -12.42 -1.88
N GLU A 228 -25.16 -11.52 -2.84
CA GLU A 228 -26.12 -11.14 -3.88
C GLU A 228 -26.74 -12.36 -4.56
N LYS A 229 -25.88 -13.28 -5.02
CA LYS A 229 -26.33 -14.52 -5.68
C LYS A 229 -27.05 -15.47 -4.75
N SER A 230 -26.57 -15.64 -3.51
CA SER A 230 -27.14 -16.58 -2.55
C SER A 230 -28.51 -16.15 -2.06
N PHE A 231 -28.69 -14.84 -1.82
CA PHE A 231 -29.94 -14.28 -1.31
C PHE A 231 -30.86 -13.72 -2.41
N LYS A 232 -30.39 -13.66 -3.67
CA LYS A 232 -31.11 -13.10 -4.84
C LYS A 232 -31.58 -11.65 -4.59
N ILE A 233 -30.73 -10.86 -3.99
CA ILE A 233 -30.88 -9.42 -3.72
C ILE A 233 -29.96 -8.62 -4.63
N ASN A 234 -30.12 -7.28 -4.66
CA ASN A 234 -29.19 -6.44 -5.42
C ASN A 234 -27.86 -6.23 -4.69
N PHE A 235 -26.87 -5.73 -5.43
CA PHE A 235 -25.50 -5.51 -4.91
C PHE A 235 -25.47 -4.58 -3.70
N GLU A 236 -26.26 -3.50 -3.71
CA GLU A 236 -26.27 -2.52 -2.61
C GLU A 236 -26.82 -3.14 -1.31
N GLU A 237 -27.88 -3.94 -1.41
CA GLU A 237 -28.42 -4.68 -0.28
C GLU A 237 -27.43 -5.74 0.24
N ALA A 238 -26.76 -6.45 -0.69
CA ALA A 238 -25.75 -7.44 -0.33
C ALA A 238 -24.54 -6.79 0.38
N GLU A 239 -24.11 -5.62 -0.07
CA GLU A 239 -23.01 -4.85 0.57
C GLU A 239 -23.40 -4.43 1.99
N LYS A 240 -24.61 -3.89 2.17
CA LYS A 240 -25.14 -3.55 3.51
C LYS A 240 -25.21 -4.78 4.44
N MET A 241 -25.61 -5.92 3.90
CA MET A 241 -25.64 -7.18 4.65
C MET A 241 -24.24 -7.65 5.04
N LYS A 242 -23.26 -7.58 4.12
CA LYS A 242 -21.85 -7.89 4.39
C LYS A 242 -21.30 -7.05 5.54
N GLN A 243 -21.50 -5.74 5.46
CA GLN A 243 -21.01 -4.81 6.48
C GLN A 243 -21.68 -4.99 7.84
N LYS A 244 -22.99 -5.24 7.86
CA LYS A 244 -23.76 -5.37 9.08
C LYS A 244 -23.49 -6.65 9.84
N TYR A 245 -23.36 -7.77 9.14
CA TYR A 245 -23.32 -9.09 9.76
C TYR A 245 -21.92 -9.71 9.77
N GLY A 246 -21.14 -9.52 8.70
CA GLY A 246 -19.81 -10.09 8.59
C GLY A 246 -19.77 -11.58 8.89
N LEU A 247 -18.75 -11.99 9.64
CA LEU A 247 -18.57 -13.35 10.15
C LEU A 247 -19.10 -13.51 11.60
N SER A 248 -20.16 -12.77 11.96
CA SER A 248 -20.82 -12.96 13.27
C SER A 248 -21.51 -14.31 13.32
N ARG A 249 -21.34 -15.03 14.45
CA ARG A 249 -21.93 -16.37 14.69
C ARG A 249 -23.28 -16.31 15.39
N ASP A 250 -23.97 -15.19 15.36
CA ASP A 250 -25.29 -15.08 15.97
C ASP A 250 -26.29 -16.01 15.29
N SER A 251 -27.23 -16.52 16.07
CA SER A 251 -28.22 -17.53 15.61
C SER A 251 -29.08 -17.05 14.43
N GLU A 252 -29.30 -15.73 14.35
CA GLU A 252 -30.08 -15.08 13.30
C GLU A 252 -29.33 -14.95 11.97
N ASN A 253 -27.98 -15.07 11.99
CA ASN A 253 -27.12 -14.77 10.86
C ASN A 253 -26.38 -15.98 10.29
N ARG A 254 -26.78 -17.21 10.66
CA ARG A 254 -26.05 -18.44 10.27
C ARG A 254 -25.88 -18.61 8.77
N GLU A 255 -26.89 -18.23 7.99
CA GLU A 255 -26.85 -18.38 6.54
C GLU A 255 -25.84 -17.45 5.91
N ILE A 256 -25.84 -16.15 6.29
CA ILE A 256 -24.86 -15.17 5.83
C ILE A 256 -23.44 -15.58 6.25
N PHE A 257 -23.27 -16.01 7.50
CA PHE A 257 -22.00 -16.53 7.99
C PHE A 257 -21.46 -17.66 7.10
N SER A 258 -22.30 -18.65 6.78
CA SER A 258 -21.89 -19.79 5.95
C SER A 258 -21.52 -19.37 4.54
N VAL A 259 -22.24 -18.42 3.95
CA VAL A 259 -22.00 -17.87 2.63
C VAL A 259 -20.68 -17.10 2.61
N LEU A 260 -20.45 -16.20 3.57
CA LEU A 260 -19.22 -15.42 3.68
C LEU A 260 -17.99 -16.26 4.01
N LEU A 261 -18.16 -17.31 4.84
CA LEU A 261 -17.06 -18.18 5.24
C LEU A 261 -16.39 -18.85 4.04
N ASN A 262 -17.16 -19.24 3.03
CA ASN A 262 -16.61 -19.82 1.81
C ASN A 262 -15.73 -18.81 1.05
N GLY A 263 -16.18 -17.57 0.90
CA GLY A 263 -15.39 -16.51 0.26
C GLY A 263 -14.13 -16.15 1.07
N VAL A 264 -14.28 -15.95 2.37
CA VAL A 264 -13.16 -15.58 3.25
C VAL A 264 -12.13 -16.71 3.37
N SER A 265 -12.55 -17.98 3.19
CA SER A 265 -11.61 -19.11 3.17
C SER A 265 -10.64 -19.04 1.99
N VAL A 266 -11.06 -18.51 0.84
CA VAL A 266 -10.18 -18.29 -0.32
C VAL A 266 -9.14 -17.21 0.02
N LEU A 267 -9.56 -16.11 0.63
CA LEU A 267 -8.63 -15.07 1.11
C LEU A 267 -7.61 -15.65 2.11
N ARG A 268 -8.09 -16.43 3.09
CA ARG A 268 -7.20 -17.12 4.05
C ARG A 268 -6.19 -18.00 3.35
N ASP A 269 -6.60 -18.79 2.34
CA ASP A 269 -5.71 -19.72 1.65
C ASP A 269 -4.62 -18.98 0.85
N GLU A 270 -4.95 -17.84 0.24
CA GLU A 270 -3.94 -16.99 -0.39
C GLU A 270 -2.98 -16.37 0.63
N ILE A 271 -3.46 -15.87 1.76
CA ILE A 271 -2.60 -15.36 2.84
C ILE A 271 -1.69 -16.49 3.36
N LEU A 272 -2.24 -17.68 3.59
CA LEU A 272 -1.50 -18.85 4.08
C LEU A 272 -0.40 -19.27 3.10
N LYS A 273 -0.66 -19.27 1.80
CA LYS A 273 0.29 -19.59 0.75
C LYS A 273 1.53 -18.68 0.84
N HIS A 274 1.35 -17.37 0.94
CA HIS A 274 2.44 -16.41 1.07
C HIS A 274 3.15 -16.49 2.44
N PHE A 275 2.39 -16.77 3.51
CA PHE A 275 2.94 -16.98 4.84
C PHE A 275 3.86 -18.22 4.88
N LEU A 276 3.42 -19.33 4.30
CA LEU A 276 4.21 -20.56 4.21
C LEU A 276 5.43 -20.37 3.29
N PHE A 277 5.23 -19.70 2.15
CA PHE A 277 6.34 -19.37 1.23
C PHE A 277 7.48 -18.66 1.98
N TRP A 278 7.16 -17.65 2.78
CA TRP A 278 8.16 -16.94 3.58
C TRP A 278 8.91 -17.83 4.57
N HIS A 279 8.22 -18.73 5.25
CA HIS A 279 8.82 -19.58 6.27
C HIS A 279 9.55 -20.82 5.71
N THR A 280 9.26 -21.23 4.47
CA THR A 280 9.86 -22.43 3.87
C THR A 280 11.00 -22.12 2.91
N ASN A 281 11.02 -20.94 2.31
CA ASN A 281 12.11 -20.47 1.47
C ASN A 281 13.22 -19.86 2.31
N LYS A 282 14.41 -19.82 1.73
CA LYS A 282 15.59 -19.23 2.37
C LYS A 282 16.06 -18.02 1.56
N GLU A 283 16.70 -17.08 2.24
CA GLU A 283 17.42 -16.00 1.60
C GLU A 283 18.58 -16.52 0.74
N GLU A 284 19.06 -15.70 -0.18
CA GLU A 284 20.34 -15.97 -0.86
C GLU A 284 21.44 -16.21 0.19
N GLY A 285 22.16 -17.32 0.06
CA GLY A 285 23.13 -17.76 1.07
C GLY A 285 22.60 -18.78 2.07
N GLY A 286 21.33 -19.22 1.97
CA GLY A 286 20.74 -20.31 2.76
C GLY A 286 20.28 -19.93 4.16
N LYS A 287 20.27 -18.64 4.51
CA LYS A 287 19.76 -18.14 5.78
C LYS A 287 18.23 -18.22 5.82
N GLU A 288 17.68 -18.58 6.95
CA GLU A 288 16.23 -18.58 7.15
C GLU A 288 15.71 -17.13 7.27
N HIS A 289 14.54 -16.90 6.71
CA HIS A 289 13.86 -15.62 6.90
C HIS A 289 13.44 -15.40 8.36
N PRO A 290 13.46 -14.14 8.84
CA PRO A 290 12.94 -13.83 10.17
C PRO A 290 11.45 -14.25 10.28
N PRO A 291 11.02 -14.79 11.43
CA PRO A 291 9.63 -15.23 11.60
C PRO A 291 8.66 -14.05 11.59
N ILE A 292 7.52 -14.22 10.93
CA ILE A 292 6.43 -13.24 10.94
C ILE A 292 5.82 -13.22 12.36
N LYS A 293 5.90 -12.08 13.02
CA LYS A 293 5.40 -11.85 14.39
C LYS A 293 3.88 -11.78 14.46
N LYS A 294 3.27 -11.12 13.49
CA LYS A 294 1.82 -10.97 13.35
C LYS A 294 1.44 -10.60 11.91
N ILE A 295 0.15 -10.74 11.62
CA ILE A 295 -0.47 -10.26 10.38
C ILE A 295 -1.23 -8.98 10.71
N ILE A 296 -1.06 -7.92 9.90
CA ILE A 296 -1.71 -6.63 10.07
C ILE A 296 -2.63 -6.41 8.87
N LEU A 297 -3.93 -6.20 9.14
CA LEU A 297 -4.95 -5.95 8.12
C LEU A 297 -5.15 -4.44 7.94
N CYS A 298 -5.12 -3.97 6.71
CA CYS A 298 -5.54 -2.63 6.28
C CYS A 298 -6.44 -2.75 5.03
N GLY A 299 -6.87 -1.62 4.47
CA GLY A 299 -7.88 -1.60 3.42
C GLY A 299 -9.31 -1.57 3.95
N GLY A 300 -10.23 -1.08 3.14
CA GLY A 300 -11.60 -0.82 3.55
C GLY A 300 -12.38 -2.07 3.98
N ASP A 301 -12.16 -3.19 3.31
CA ASP A 301 -12.84 -4.47 3.61
C ASP A 301 -12.23 -5.22 4.81
N SER A 302 -11.10 -4.76 5.36
CA SER A 302 -10.54 -5.27 6.62
C SER A 302 -11.42 -5.00 7.84
N ASN A 303 -12.41 -4.11 7.71
CA ASN A 303 -13.45 -3.85 8.70
C ASN A 303 -14.53 -4.96 8.79
N LEU A 304 -14.45 -6.01 7.99
CA LEU A 304 -15.41 -7.11 8.04
C LEU A 304 -15.46 -7.73 9.44
N ILE A 305 -16.60 -7.65 10.06
CA ILE A 305 -16.83 -8.15 11.43
C ILE A 305 -16.39 -9.60 11.54
N GLY A 306 -15.56 -9.94 12.54
CA GLY A 306 -15.09 -11.30 12.80
C GLY A 306 -13.96 -11.77 11.90
N LEU A 307 -13.45 -10.95 10.95
CA LEU A 307 -12.36 -11.33 10.04
C LEU A 307 -11.05 -11.59 10.80
N THR A 308 -10.68 -10.69 11.70
CA THR A 308 -9.45 -10.82 12.52
C THR A 308 -9.44 -12.07 13.36
N GLU A 309 -10.56 -12.39 14.01
CA GLU A 309 -10.73 -13.58 14.84
C GLU A 309 -10.65 -14.84 13.99
N TYR A 310 -11.37 -14.86 12.86
CA TYR A 310 -11.35 -15.99 11.94
C TYR A 310 -9.94 -16.27 11.41
N LEU A 311 -9.24 -15.25 10.94
CA LEU A 311 -7.89 -15.39 10.43
C LEU A 311 -6.90 -15.78 11.55
N SER A 312 -7.00 -15.19 12.75
CA SER A 312 -6.12 -15.52 13.87
C SER A 312 -6.21 -17.00 14.26
N VAL A 313 -7.46 -17.52 14.32
CA VAL A 313 -7.68 -18.94 14.67
C VAL A 313 -7.19 -19.87 13.54
N SER A 314 -7.53 -19.56 12.29
CA SER A 314 -7.22 -20.42 11.14
C SER A 314 -5.73 -20.40 10.77
N MET A 315 -5.06 -19.26 10.93
CA MET A 315 -3.62 -19.10 10.66
C MET A 315 -2.73 -19.48 11.85
N LYS A 316 -3.30 -19.64 13.05
CA LYS A 316 -2.57 -19.85 14.31
C LYS A 316 -1.51 -18.75 14.55
N THR A 317 -1.79 -17.55 14.13
CA THR A 317 -0.91 -16.39 14.20
C THR A 317 -1.76 -15.19 14.62
N LYS A 318 -1.19 -14.27 15.40
CA LYS A 318 -1.89 -13.05 15.79
C LYS A 318 -2.23 -12.23 14.54
N VAL A 319 -3.50 -11.90 14.38
CA VAL A 319 -4.00 -10.98 13.33
C VAL A 319 -4.63 -9.78 14.02
N GLU A 320 -4.30 -8.59 13.57
CA GLU A 320 -4.87 -7.35 14.09
C GLU A 320 -5.13 -6.34 12.96
N VAL A 321 -6.07 -5.42 13.21
CA VAL A 321 -6.34 -4.31 12.31
C VAL A 321 -5.27 -3.23 12.52
N ALA A 322 -4.83 -2.61 11.42
CA ALA A 322 -3.82 -1.58 11.42
C ALA A 322 -4.20 -0.36 12.27
N ASN A 323 -3.18 0.32 12.77
CA ASN A 323 -3.29 1.68 13.25
C ASN A 323 -2.50 2.59 12.30
N VAL A 324 -3.21 3.31 11.43
CA VAL A 324 -2.60 4.19 10.41
C VAL A 324 -2.01 5.49 10.99
N TRP A 325 -2.23 5.72 12.29
CA TRP A 325 -1.78 6.94 12.99
C TRP A 325 -0.49 6.72 13.77
N VAL A 326 0.12 5.53 13.70
CA VAL A 326 1.24 5.13 14.56
C VAL A 326 2.48 6.03 14.42
N ASN A 327 2.67 6.64 13.25
CA ASN A 327 3.76 7.57 12.92
C ASN A 327 3.31 9.04 12.78
N ILE A 328 2.05 9.32 13.05
CA ILE A 328 1.46 10.64 13.12
C ILE A 328 1.29 10.97 14.63
N SER A 329 1.14 12.20 15.00
CA SER A 329 1.10 12.70 16.38
C SER A 329 0.31 11.83 17.35
N ASP A 330 0.69 11.97 18.63
CA ASP A 330 0.09 11.28 19.77
C ASP A 330 -1.43 11.41 19.75
N VAL A 331 -2.12 10.36 19.29
CA VAL A 331 -3.60 10.30 19.15
C VAL A 331 -4.30 10.55 20.49
N GLU A 332 -3.58 10.40 21.63
CA GLU A 332 -4.09 10.73 22.94
C GLU A 332 -4.28 12.25 23.13
N LYS A 333 -3.55 13.07 22.36
CA LYS A 333 -3.64 14.54 22.43
C LYS A 333 -4.61 15.14 21.43
N GLU A 334 -4.80 14.47 20.30
CA GLU A 334 -5.67 14.99 19.24
C GLU A 334 -6.32 13.84 18.47
N ILE A 335 -7.65 13.75 18.58
CA ILE A 335 -8.44 12.72 17.90
C ILE A 335 -8.58 13.12 16.42
N PRO A 336 -8.10 12.30 15.47
CA PRO A 336 -8.28 12.55 14.05
C PRO A 336 -9.78 12.66 13.70
N GLN A 337 -10.14 13.55 12.79
CA GLN A 337 -11.53 13.68 12.33
C GLN A 337 -12.02 12.44 11.56
N MET A 338 -11.10 11.64 11.02
CA MET A 338 -11.38 10.40 10.33
C MET A 338 -11.54 9.26 11.35
N SER A 339 -12.63 8.48 11.26
CA SER A 339 -12.83 7.32 12.13
C SER A 339 -11.75 6.24 11.91
N LYS A 340 -11.56 5.37 12.90
CA LYS A 340 -10.60 4.26 12.77
C LYS A 340 -10.94 3.35 11.60
N GLU A 341 -12.22 3.03 11.43
CA GLU A 341 -12.70 2.17 10.34
C GLU A 341 -12.47 2.81 8.98
N GLN A 342 -12.77 4.10 8.84
CA GLN A 342 -12.53 4.84 7.60
C GLN A 342 -11.05 4.94 7.29
N SER A 343 -10.21 5.13 8.30
CA SER A 343 -8.78 5.35 8.13
C SER A 343 -8.05 4.17 7.47
N LEU A 344 -8.56 2.96 7.61
CA LEU A 344 -7.96 1.77 6.99
C LEU A 344 -7.95 1.84 5.46
N SER A 345 -8.97 2.43 4.86
CA SER A 345 -9.05 2.62 3.40
C SER A 345 -8.19 3.79 2.90
N TYR A 346 -7.60 4.58 3.79
CA TYR A 346 -6.69 5.69 3.50
C TYR A 346 -5.23 5.38 3.85
N ALA A 347 -4.90 4.15 4.20
CA ALA A 347 -3.55 3.77 4.63
C ALA A 347 -2.48 4.19 3.60
N THR A 348 -2.71 3.93 2.31
CA THR A 348 -1.84 4.34 1.21
C THR A 348 -1.70 5.86 1.13
N ALA A 349 -2.81 6.59 1.06
CA ALA A 349 -2.80 8.05 0.93
C ALA A 349 -2.13 8.74 2.15
N ILE A 350 -2.37 8.22 3.35
CA ILE A 350 -1.72 8.69 4.59
C ILE A 350 -0.20 8.41 4.53
N GLY A 351 0.17 7.20 4.13
CA GLY A 351 1.58 6.81 4.01
C GLY A 351 2.35 7.64 2.99
N LEU A 352 1.74 7.92 1.83
CA LEU A 352 2.28 8.82 0.83
C LEU A 352 2.50 10.24 1.41
N ALA A 353 1.48 10.80 2.06
CA ALA A 353 1.59 12.12 2.68
C ALA A 353 2.68 12.16 3.76
N LEU A 354 2.89 11.06 4.51
CA LEU A 354 3.98 10.92 5.49
C LEU A 354 5.37 10.96 4.84
N GLY A 355 5.53 10.51 3.60
CA GLY A 355 6.80 10.52 2.88
C GLY A 355 7.44 11.90 2.80
N ASN A 356 6.64 12.96 2.84
CA ASN A 356 7.14 14.33 2.90
C ASN A 356 7.80 14.72 4.24
N PHE A 357 7.58 13.96 5.29
CA PHE A 357 8.10 14.18 6.64
C PHE A 357 9.26 13.23 7.01
N GLU A 358 9.67 12.37 6.08
CA GLU A 358 10.87 11.55 6.19
C GLU A 358 12.07 12.36 5.69
N LYS A 359 13.02 12.64 6.59
CA LYS A 359 14.31 13.30 6.29
C LYS A 359 15.45 12.36 6.65
#